data_f4e2023bdb032271d4e88e6aa09eb193
#
_entry.id   f4e2023bdb032271d4e88e6aa09eb193
#
_cell.length_a   1.000
_cell.length_b   1.000
_cell.length_c   1.000
_cell.angle_alpha   90.00
_cell.angle_beta   90.00
_cell.angle_gamma   90.00
#
_symmetry.space_group_name_H-M   'P 1'
#
loop_
_entity.id
_entity.type
_entity.pdbx_description
1 polymer ?
#
loop_
_entity_poly.entity_id
_entity_poly.type
_entity_poly.pdbx_seq_one_letter_code
_entity_poly.pdbx_strand_id
1 'polypeptide(L)' 'MKTRIKELRKERRLSQEELAYAVGTTRQTITSIEVGKYVASLQLAYKIAKYFDLSIEEVFDFSDLEVYKDE' A
#
# COMPACT_ATOMS: atom_id res chain seq x y z
N MET A 1 5.04 8.07 -3.01
CA MET A 1 4.74 7.71 -1.62
C MET A 1 5.35 6.36 -1.30
N LYS A 2 6.01 6.27 -0.17
CA LYS A 2 6.61 5.02 0.27
C LYS A 2 5.58 4.16 0.98
N THR A 3 5.73 2.84 0.85
CA THR A 3 4.83 1.91 1.53
C THR A 3 5.64 0.75 2.09
N ARG A 4 5.00 0.00 2.98
CA ARG A 4 5.57 -1.23 3.52
C ARG A 4 4.98 -2.46 2.85
N ILE A 5 4.30 -2.29 1.72
CA ILE A 5 3.58 -3.40 1.10
C ILE A 5 4.51 -4.54 0.73
N LYS A 6 5.64 -4.23 0.09
CA LYS A 6 6.57 -5.26 -0.33
C LYS A 6 7.10 -6.05 0.86
N GLU A 7 7.45 -5.34 1.92
CA GLU A 7 7.94 -5.96 3.15
C GLU A 7 6.89 -6.89 3.74
N LEU A 8 5.66 -6.39 3.84
CA LEU A 8 4.56 -7.16 4.43
C LEU A 8 4.23 -8.39 3.59
N ARG A 9 4.27 -8.22 2.26
CA ARG A 9 4.04 -9.35 1.36
C ARG A 9 5.07 -10.45 1.60
N LYS A 10 6.34 -10.04 1.67
CA LYS A 10 7.41 -11.02 1.79
C LYS A 10 7.35 -11.77 3.11
N GLU A 11 6.93 -11.09 4.16
CA GLU A 11 6.75 -11.76 5.45
C GLU A 11 5.74 -12.89 5.36
N ARG A 12 4.76 -12.75 4.48
CA ARG A 12 3.70 -13.74 4.32
C ARG A 12 3.93 -14.63 3.11
N ARG A 13 5.04 -14.45 2.41
CA ARG A 13 5.34 -15.20 1.18
C ARG A 13 4.23 -15.02 0.16
N LEU A 14 3.77 -13.79 0.02
CA LEU A 14 2.64 -13.43 -0.82
C LEU A 14 3.17 -12.74 -2.07
N SER A 15 2.76 -13.20 -3.26
CA SER A 15 3.18 -12.57 -4.49
C SER A 15 2.38 -11.30 -4.73
N GLN A 16 2.88 -10.44 -5.64
CA GLN A 16 2.14 -9.26 -6.04
C GLN A 16 0.80 -9.63 -6.65
N GLU A 17 0.78 -10.69 -7.44
CA GLU A 17 -0.45 -11.12 -8.09
C GLU A 17 -1.46 -11.62 -7.07
N GLU A 18 -0.99 -12.36 -6.08
CA GLU A 18 -1.88 -12.86 -5.05
C GLU A 18 -2.50 -11.73 -4.23
N LEU A 19 -1.68 -10.74 -3.89
CA LEU A 19 -2.21 -9.59 -3.17
C LEU A 19 -3.21 -8.82 -4.03
N ALA A 20 -2.89 -8.63 -5.30
CA ALA A 20 -3.77 -7.91 -6.21
C ALA A 20 -5.13 -8.59 -6.28
N TYR A 21 -5.13 -9.89 -6.42
CA TYR A 21 -6.38 -10.66 -6.48
C TYR A 21 -7.17 -10.48 -5.18
N ALA A 22 -6.49 -10.57 -4.05
CA ALA A 22 -7.15 -10.52 -2.74
C ALA A 22 -7.83 -9.17 -2.49
N VAL A 23 -7.26 -8.09 -3.00
CA VAL A 23 -7.83 -6.75 -2.75
C VAL A 23 -8.56 -6.19 -3.96
N GLY A 24 -8.72 -7.01 -5.03
CA GLY A 24 -9.56 -6.62 -6.16
C GLY A 24 -8.93 -5.64 -7.11
N THR A 25 -7.63 -5.75 -7.36
CA THR A 25 -6.98 -4.88 -8.32
C THR A 25 -6.06 -5.72 -9.21
N THR A 26 -5.21 -5.09 -10.01
CA THR A 26 -4.30 -5.79 -10.90
C THR A 26 -2.91 -5.82 -10.33
N ARG A 27 -2.10 -6.79 -10.80
CA ARG A 27 -0.73 -6.89 -10.39
C ARG A 27 0.03 -5.60 -10.72
N GLN A 28 -0.25 -5.01 -11.90
CA GLN A 28 0.43 -3.79 -12.31
C GLN A 28 0.18 -2.66 -11.33
N THR A 29 -1.04 -2.57 -10.82
CA THR A 29 -1.37 -1.56 -9.82
C THR A 29 -0.54 -1.75 -8.56
N ILE A 30 -0.45 -2.99 -8.08
CA ILE A 30 0.35 -3.27 -6.88
C ILE A 30 1.82 -2.92 -7.13
N THR A 31 2.35 -3.33 -8.28
CA THR A 31 3.74 -3.02 -8.62
C THR A 31 3.98 -1.51 -8.61
N SER A 32 3.07 -0.75 -9.22
CA SER A 32 3.23 0.70 -9.31
C SER A 32 3.16 1.37 -7.95
N ILE A 33 2.31 0.86 -7.08
CA ILE A 33 2.21 1.40 -5.72
C ILE A 33 3.48 1.10 -4.94
N GLU A 34 4.01 -0.11 -5.08
CA GLU A 34 5.22 -0.49 -4.33
C GLU A 34 6.44 0.32 -4.73
N VAL A 35 6.56 0.69 -5.98
CA VAL A 35 7.70 1.48 -6.42
C VAL A 35 7.47 2.98 -6.29
N GLY A 36 6.29 3.38 -5.83
CA GLY A 36 6.03 4.79 -5.55
C GLY A 36 5.55 5.60 -6.73
N LYS A 37 5.24 4.97 -7.85
CA LYS A 37 4.77 5.70 -9.03
C LYS A 37 3.29 6.03 -9.00
N TYR A 38 2.53 5.30 -8.21
CA TYR A 38 1.09 5.46 -8.16
C TYR A 38 0.64 5.45 -6.72
N VAL A 39 -0.22 6.38 -6.38
CA VAL A 39 -0.78 6.46 -5.03
C VAL A 39 -2.13 5.75 -5.04
N ALA A 40 -2.31 4.81 -4.14
CA ALA A 40 -3.55 4.04 -4.10
C ALA A 40 -4.73 4.95 -3.78
N SER A 41 -5.88 4.62 -4.38
CA SER A 41 -7.12 5.29 -3.98
C SER A 41 -7.38 4.98 -2.51
N LEU A 42 -8.21 5.80 -1.88
CA LEU A 42 -8.55 5.58 -0.49
C LEU A 42 -9.13 4.20 -0.27
N GLN A 43 -10.02 3.78 -1.16
CA GLN A 43 -10.63 2.46 -1.03
C GLN A 43 -9.61 1.34 -1.13
N LEU A 44 -8.71 1.44 -2.10
CA LEU A 44 -7.71 0.40 -2.28
C LEU A 44 -6.73 0.40 -1.11
N ALA A 45 -6.33 1.57 -0.64
CA ALA A 45 -5.43 1.66 0.50
C ALA A 45 -6.05 1.00 1.73
N TYR A 46 -7.34 1.24 1.94
CA TYR A 46 -8.04 0.62 3.05
C TYR A 46 -8.05 -0.91 2.93
N LYS A 47 -8.36 -1.41 1.73
CA LYS A 47 -8.43 -2.85 1.51
C LYS A 47 -7.07 -3.52 1.74
N ILE A 48 -6.01 -2.87 1.28
CA ILE A 48 -4.67 -3.41 1.47
C ILE A 48 -4.33 -3.46 2.95
N ALA A 49 -4.58 -2.36 3.66
CA ALA A 49 -4.27 -2.31 5.09
C ALA A 49 -5.06 -3.37 5.85
N LYS A 50 -6.35 -3.50 5.54
CA LYS A 50 -7.17 -4.52 6.21
C LYS A 50 -6.69 -5.92 5.92
N TYR A 51 -6.22 -6.16 4.70
CA TYR A 51 -5.71 -7.48 4.36
C TYR A 51 -4.55 -7.87 5.28
N PHE A 52 -3.72 -6.90 5.63
CA PHE A 52 -2.59 -7.13 6.52
C PHE A 52 -2.93 -6.90 7.99
N ASP A 53 -4.20 -6.58 8.27
CA ASP A 53 -4.67 -6.34 9.64
C ASP A 53 -3.94 -5.17 10.29
N LEU A 54 -3.74 -4.12 9.51
CA LEU A 54 -3.05 -2.92 9.93
C LEU A 54 -3.88 -1.69 9.57
N SER A 55 -3.49 -0.54 10.09
CA SER A 55 -4.11 0.71 9.69
C SER A 55 -3.44 1.20 8.41
N ILE A 56 -4.11 2.16 7.74
CA ILE A 56 -3.54 2.76 6.54
C ILE A 56 -2.18 3.39 6.86
N GLU A 57 -2.09 4.07 8.00
CA GLU A 57 -0.84 4.75 8.38
C GLU A 57 0.28 3.76 8.65
N GLU A 58 -0.05 2.54 9.01
CA GLU A 58 0.98 1.54 9.26
C GLU A 58 1.52 0.94 7.96
N VAL A 59 0.79 1.08 6.87
CA VAL A 59 1.18 0.52 5.58
C VAL A 59 1.74 1.59 4.66
N PHE A 60 1.15 2.78 4.67
CA PHE A 60 1.52 3.88 3.77
C PHE A 60 2.19 4.98 4.56
N ASP A 61 3.30 5.47 4.04
CA ASP A 61 4.09 6.48 4.73
C ASP A 61 3.61 7.87 4.30
N PHE A 62 3.01 8.59 5.23
CA PHE A 62 2.47 9.91 4.98
C PHE A 62 3.42 11.03 5.39
N SER A 63 4.65 10.71 5.72
CA SER A 63 5.56 11.75 6.23
C SER A 63 5.79 12.86 5.22
N ASP A 64 5.69 12.58 3.93
CA ASP A 64 5.84 13.59 2.90
C ASP A 64 4.77 14.67 2.99
N LEU A 65 3.63 14.34 3.54
CA LEU A 65 2.50 15.26 3.59
C LEU A 65 2.51 16.12 4.83
N GLU A 66 3.35 15.82 5.78
CA GLU A 66 3.33 16.55 7.05
C GLU A 66 4.01 17.91 6.95
N VAL A 67 4.63 18.18 5.81
CA VAL A 67 5.26 19.48 5.63
C VAL A 67 4.25 20.60 5.55
N TYR A 68 2.98 20.29 5.40
CA TYR A 68 1.97 21.32 5.27
C TYR A 68 1.36 21.75 6.58
N LYS A 69 1.75 21.16 7.67
CA LYS A 69 1.01 21.39 8.89
C LYS A 69 1.28 22.72 9.54
N ASP A 70 2.34 23.37 9.18
CA ASP A 70 2.71 24.57 9.87
C ASP A 70 2.16 25.81 9.26
N GLU A 71 1.21 25.70 8.46
CA GLU A 71 0.67 26.88 7.89
C GLU A 71 -0.42 27.51 8.62
#